data_bb266fa01cc7c6266e91ad5a3251dc94
#
_entry.id   bb266fa01cc7c6266e91ad5a3251dc94
#
_cell.length_a   1.000
_cell.length_b   1.000
_cell.length_c   1.000
_cell.angle_alpha   90.00
_cell.angle_beta   90.00
_cell.angle_gamma   90.00
#
_symmetry.space_group_name_H-M   'P 1'
#
loop_
_entity.id
_entity.type
_entity.pdbx_description
1 polymer ?
#
loop_
_entity_poly.entity_id
_entity_poly.type
_entity_poly.pdbx_seq_one_letter_code
_entity_poly.pdbx_strand_id
1 'polypeptide(L)'
;SRGNDCVEYILNSKIPYISGPQWMYENVLKSKFVLAVSGTHGKTTTASMLTHILIEAGYKPGFLIGGITQNFGISASLGDSNYFVIEADEYDTAFFDKRSKFIHYSPDTLIINNLEFDHADIFDNLEDKPENITIFTSFD
;
A
#
# COMPACT_ATOMS: atom_id res chain seq x y z
N SER A 1 -0.21 20.47 -1.30
CA SER A 1 0.81 20.83 -2.30
C SER A 1 1.56 22.09 -1.85
N ARG A 2 2.75 22.31 -2.41
CA ARG A 2 3.49 23.57 -2.23
C ARG A 2 2.60 24.75 -2.59
N GLY A 3 2.74 25.87 -1.85
CA GLY A 3 1.88 27.03 -1.98
C GLY A 3 0.59 27.03 -1.18
N ASN A 4 0.32 25.95 -0.42
CA ASN A 4 -0.74 25.96 0.59
C ASN A 4 -0.19 26.49 1.91
N ASP A 5 -0.82 27.53 2.49
CA ASP A 5 -0.35 28.22 3.68
C ASP A 5 -0.08 27.31 4.88
N CYS A 6 -0.93 26.29 5.10
CA CYS A 6 -0.74 25.32 6.18
C CYS A 6 0.51 24.46 5.95
N VAL A 7 0.75 24.04 4.70
CA VAL A 7 1.93 23.24 4.34
C VAL A 7 3.20 24.09 4.51
N GLU A 8 3.22 25.31 4.00
CA GLU A 8 4.36 26.20 4.13
C GLU A 8 4.64 26.53 5.62
N TYR A 9 3.59 26.71 6.42
CA TYR A 9 3.73 26.92 7.86
C TYR A 9 4.40 25.72 8.54
N ILE A 10 3.94 24.50 8.28
CA ILE A 10 4.52 23.25 8.83
C ILE A 10 5.99 23.13 8.45
N LEU A 11 6.31 23.34 7.16
CA LEU A 11 7.69 23.23 6.66
C LEU A 11 8.63 24.27 7.30
N ASN A 12 8.13 25.47 7.59
CA ASN A 12 8.91 26.56 8.19
C ASN A 12 8.99 26.49 9.72
N SER A 13 8.11 25.75 10.37
CA SER A 13 7.93 25.77 11.85
C SER A 13 8.63 24.64 12.59
N LYS A 14 9.51 23.84 11.97
CA LYS A 14 10.15 22.66 12.56
C LYS A 14 9.18 21.66 13.22
N ILE A 15 7.91 21.71 12.84
CA ILE A 15 6.90 20.75 13.30
C ILE A 15 7.22 19.41 12.64
N PRO A 16 7.37 18.30 13.40
CA PRO A 16 7.55 16.98 12.81
C PRO A 16 6.37 16.63 11.91
N TYR A 17 6.63 16.11 10.74
CA TYR A 17 5.61 15.62 9.82
C TYR A 17 6.04 14.29 9.23
N ILE A 18 5.07 13.49 8.84
CA ILE A 18 5.26 12.15 8.31
C ILE A 18 4.24 11.92 7.19
N SER A 19 4.58 11.13 6.19
CA SER A 19 3.62 10.72 5.18
C SER A 19 2.64 9.67 5.73
N GLY A 20 1.43 9.61 5.17
CA GLY A 20 0.44 8.60 5.53
C GLY A 20 0.96 7.17 5.38
N PRO A 21 1.59 6.79 4.25
CA PRO A 21 2.20 5.48 4.06
C PRO A 21 3.30 5.16 5.07
N GLN A 22 4.17 6.10 5.40
CA GLN A 22 5.20 5.89 6.41
C GLN A 22 4.58 5.70 7.81
N TRP A 23 3.59 6.53 8.16
CA TRP A 23 2.86 6.37 9.42
C TRP A 23 2.18 4.99 9.52
N MET A 24 1.56 4.55 8.41
CA MET A 24 0.92 3.24 8.32
C MET A 24 1.91 2.11 8.55
N TYR A 25 3.08 2.19 7.93
CA TYR A 25 4.15 1.22 8.16
C TYR A 25 4.58 1.19 9.63
N GLU A 26 4.93 2.33 10.21
CA GLU A 26 5.49 2.41 11.56
C GLU A 26 4.50 1.96 12.64
N ASN A 27 3.20 2.21 12.45
CA ASN A 27 2.18 1.99 13.49
C ASN A 27 1.33 0.73 13.27
N VAL A 28 1.28 0.19 12.06
CA VAL A 28 0.40 -0.95 11.74
C VAL A 28 1.15 -2.09 11.07
N LEU A 29 1.91 -1.81 9.99
CA LEU A 29 2.42 -2.86 9.12
C LEU A 29 3.71 -3.50 9.61
N LYS A 30 4.54 -2.79 10.34
CA LYS A 30 5.89 -3.21 10.76
C LYS A 30 5.96 -4.59 11.41
N SER A 31 4.90 -5.03 12.07
CA SER A 31 4.82 -6.33 12.76
C SER A 31 3.90 -7.33 12.04
N LYS A 32 3.47 -7.02 10.82
CA LYS A 32 2.55 -7.84 10.04
C LYS A 32 3.25 -8.47 8.84
N PHE A 33 2.69 -9.56 8.36
CA PHE A 33 3.01 -10.10 7.03
C PHE A 33 2.15 -9.36 6.01
N VAL A 34 2.77 -8.48 5.26
CA VAL A 34 2.09 -7.51 4.39
C VAL A 34 1.95 -8.06 2.97
N LEU A 35 0.70 -8.13 2.52
CA LEU A 35 0.29 -8.53 1.18
C LEU A 35 -0.19 -7.27 0.46
N ALA A 36 0.66 -6.68 -0.37
CA ALA A 36 0.33 -5.47 -1.12
C ALA A 36 -0.18 -5.81 -2.52
N VAL A 37 -1.17 -5.03 -2.97
CA VAL A 37 -1.71 -5.12 -4.33
C VAL A 37 -1.52 -3.78 -5.02
N SER A 38 -0.78 -3.77 -6.11
CA SER A 38 -0.49 -2.61 -6.95
C SER A 38 -0.94 -2.84 -8.40
N GLY A 39 -0.83 -1.83 -9.23
CA GLY A 39 -1.19 -1.87 -10.66
C GLY A 39 -2.18 -0.79 -11.06
N THR A 40 -2.30 -0.55 -12.36
CA THR A 40 -3.15 0.52 -12.89
C THR A 40 -4.63 0.27 -12.62
N HIS A 41 -5.10 -0.95 -12.82
CA HIS A 41 -6.51 -1.34 -12.64
C HIS A 41 -6.65 -2.60 -11.80
N GLY A 42 -7.82 -2.78 -11.18
CA GLY A 42 -8.19 -4.00 -10.46
C GLY A 42 -7.60 -4.16 -9.05
N LYS A 43 -6.86 -3.20 -8.52
CA LYS A 43 -6.30 -3.23 -7.15
C LYS A 43 -7.35 -3.59 -6.11
N THR A 44 -8.43 -2.81 -6.05
CA THR A 44 -9.55 -3.00 -5.10
C THR A 44 -10.18 -4.39 -5.21
N THR A 45 -10.42 -4.86 -6.42
CA THR A 45 -10.99 -6.18 -6.67
C THR A 45 -10.05 -7.28 -6.18
N THR A 46 -8.78 -7.22 -6.56
CA THR A 46 -7.78 -8.22 -6.17
C THR A 46 -7.54 -8.23 -4.66
N ALA A 47 -7.40 -7.07 -4.05
CA ALA A 47 -7.25 -6.94 -2.58
C ALA A 47 -8.47 -7.47 -1.84
N SER A 48 -9.68 -7.20 -2.33
CA SER A 48 -10.93 -7.72 -1.76
C SER A 48 -11.03 -9.24 -1.88
N MET A 49 -10.67 -9.80 -3.03
CA MET A 49 -10.64 -11.25 -3.25
C MET A 49 -9.62 -11.93 -2.33
N LEU A 50 -8.42 -11.38 -2.24
CA LEU A 50 -7.36 -11.91 -1.37
C LEU A 50 -7.79 -11.88 0.11
N THR A 51 -8.37 -10.77 0.55
CA THR A 51 -8.92 -10.63 1.90
C THR A 51 -10.01 -11.67 2.17
N HIS A 52 -10.93 -11.85 1.21
CA HIS A 52 -11.99 -12.85 1.31
C HIS A 52 -11.43 -14.27 1.41
N ILE A 53 -10.46 -14.63 0.58
CA ILE A 53 -9.80 -15.94 0.62
C ILE A 53 -9.18 -16.20 2.00
N LEU A 54 -8.50 -15.22 2.57
CA LEU A 54 -7.90 -15.34 3.89
C LEU A 54 -8.97 -15.54 4.99
N ILE A 55 -10.09 -14.83 4.90
CA ILE A 55 -11.21 -14.98 5.83
C ILE A 55 -11.82 -16.37 5.74
N GLU A 56 -12.11 -16.86 4.53
CA GLU A 56 -12.66 -18.21 4.31
C GLU A 56 -11.69 -19.31 4.73
N ALA A 57 -10.39 -19.07 4.65
CA ALA A 57 -9.36 -19.96 5.17
C ALA A 57 -9.23 -19.93 6.71
N GLY A 58 -10.07 -19.18 7.41
CA GLY A 58 -10.11 -19.08 8.87
C GLY A 58 -9.16 -18.09 9.48
N TYR A 59 -8.46 -17.28 8.67
CA TYR A 59 -7.67 -16.14 9.16
C TYR A 59 -8.56 -14.94 9.42
N LYS A 60 -8.07 -14.03 10.27
CA LYS A 60 -8.72 -12.74 10.52
C LYS A 60 -7.76 -11.61 10.10
N PRO A 61 -7.52 -11.45 8.78
CA PRO A 61 -6.54 -10.48 8.30
C PRO A 61 -6.95 -9.05 8.63
N GLY A 62 -5.95 -8.20 8.87
CA GLY A 62 -6.14 -6.78 8.72
C GLY A 62 -6.22 -6.41 7.24
N PHE A 63 -6.85 -5.29 6.91
CA PHE A 63 -6.88 -4.79 5.54
C PHE A 63 -7.12 -3.29 5.47
N LEU A 64 -6.61 -2.69 4.40
CA LEU A 64 -6.92 -1.33 3.97
C LEU A 64 -7.13 -1.35 2.45
N ILE A 65 -8.37 -1.20 2.02
CA ILE A 65 -8.81 -1.33 0.63
C ILE A 65 -9.51 -0.03 0.23
N GLY A 66 -9.19 0.51 -0.95
CA GLY A 66 -9.83 1.72 -1.46
C GLY A 66 -11.29 1.45 -1.82
N GLY A 67 -12.19 2.20 -1.20
CA GLY A 67 -13.62 2.03 -1.39
C GLY A 67 -14.26 1.03 -0.42
N ILE A 68 -15.59 1.07 -0.36
CA ILE A 68 -16.38 0.16 0.48
C ILE A 68 -16.64 -1.11 -0.32
N THR A 69 -16.09 -2.22 0.14
CA THR A 69 -16.34 -3.52 -0.48
C THR A 69 -17.74 -3.99 -0.13
N GLN A 70 -18.51 -4.46 -1.11
CA GLN A 70 -19.88 -4.96 -0.89
C GLN A 70 -19.89 -6.15 0.08
N ASN A 71 -18.82 -6.96 0.11
CA ASN A 71 -18.75 -8.16 0.92
C ASN A 71 -18.49 -7.88 2.41
N PHE A 72 -17.78 -6.79 2.75
CA PHE A 72 -17.39 -6.51 4.13
C PHE A 72 -18.09 -5.29 4.70
N GLY A 73 -18.69 -4.43 3.86
CA GLY A 73 -19.33 -3.17 4.29
C GLY A 73 -18.39 -2.12 4.89
N ILE A 74 -17.09 -2.43 4.98
CA ILE A 74 -16.04 -1.57 5.52
C ILE A 74 -14.82 -1.61 4.62
N SER A 75 -14.04 -0.54 4.61
CA SER A 75 -12.81 -0.40 3.80
C SER A 75 -11.53 -0.70 4.56
N ALA A 76 -11.60 -0.79 5.88
CA ALA A 76 -10.43 -1.03 6.72
C ALA A 76 -10.78 -1.80 7.99
N SER A 77 -9.85 -2.66 8.40
CA SER A 77 -9.88 -3.39 9.68
C SER A 77 -8.44 -3.67 10.13
N LEU A 78 -8.18 -3.67 11.42
CA LEU A 78 -6.87 -4.07 11.95
C LEU A 78 -6.69 -5.59 11.92
N GLY A 79 -7.79 -6.35 11.97
CA GLY A 79 -7.76 -7.81 12.06
C GLY A 79 -7.11 -8.32 13.36
N ASP A 80 -7.16 -9.63 13.56
CA ASP A 80 -6.57 -10.30 14.73
C ASP A 80 -5.35 -11.15 14.35
N SER A 81 -5.14 -11.43 13.05
CA SER A 81 -4.01 -12.23 12.58
C SER A 81 -2.78 -11.39 12.24
N ASN A 82 -1.70 -12.09 11.91
CA ASN A 82 -0.47 -11.47 11.44
C ASN A 82 -0.55 -10.99 9.98
N TYR A 83 -1.54 -11.40 9.20
CA TYR A 83 -1.70 -10.99 7.81
C TYR A 83 -2.36 -9.63 7.68
N PHE A 84 -1.86 -8.82 6.75
CA PHE A 84 -2.45 -7.53 6.41
C PHE A 84 -2.47 -7.33 4.89
N VAL A 85 -3.65 -7.11 4.33
CA VAL A 85 -3.85 -6.84 2.90
C VAL A 85 -3.98 -5.34 2.68
N ILE A 86 -3.20 -4.78 1.77
CA ILE A 86 -3.22 -3.35 1.50
C ILE A 86 -3.15 -3.05 0.01
N GLU A 87 -3.94 -2.08 -0.45
CA GLU A 87 -3.75 -1.49 -1.76
C GLU A 87 -2.58 -0.52 -1.72
N ALA A 88 -1.70 -0.64 -2.69
CA ALA A 88 -0.52 0.18 -2.83
C ALA A 88 -0.54 0.86 -4.21
N ASP A 89 -0.82 2.15 -4.22
CA ASP A 89 -0.74 2.93 -5.45
C ASP A 89 0.72 3.10 -5.87
N GLU A 90 0.92 3.16 -7.17
CA GLU A 90 2.20 3.43 -7.82
C GLU A 90 2.63 4.90 -7.75
N TYR A 91 1.70 5.81 -7.41
CA TYR A 91 1.95 7.24 -7.38
C TYR A 91 2.81 7.69 -6.19
N ASP A 92 3.40 8.88 -6.33
CA ASP A 92 4.14 9.57 -5.29
C ASP A 92 3.40 9.54 -3.94
N THR A 93 4.11 9.20 -2.89
CA THR A 93 3.55 9.14 -1.53
C THR A 93 3.11 10.50 -1.03
N ALA A 94 3.93 11.53 -1.29
CA ALA A 94 3.65 12.91 -0.92
C ALA A 94 4.48 13.87 -1.78
N PHE A 95 4.15 15.17 -1.77
CA PHE A 95 4.91 16.17 -2.51
C PHE A 95 6.39 16.27 -2.08
N PHE A 96 6.72 15.83 -0.87
CA PHE A 96 8.07 15.78 -0.33
C PHE A 96 8.71 14.40 -0.38
N ASP A 97 7.96 13.37 -0.80
CA ASP A 97 8.42 11.99 -0.92
C ASP A 97 7.90 11.39 -2.22
N LYS A 98 8.80 11.22 -3.17
CA LYS A 98 8.52 10.75 -4.53
C LYS A 98 8.53 9.25 -4.69
N ARG A 99 8.77 8.50 -3.62
CA ARG A 99 8.73 7.05 -3.63
C ARG A 99 7.29 6.54 -3.73
N SER A 100 7.09 5.46 -4.45
CA SER A 100 5.80 4.76 -4.53
C SER A 100 5.36 4.26 -3.16
N LYS A 101 4.04 4.23 -2.90
CA LYS A 101 3.50 3.83 -1.60
C LYS A 101 3.89 2.41 -1.20
N PHE A 102 4.03 1.48 -2.17
CA PHE A 102 4.40 0.11 -1.86
C PHE A 102 5.79 -0.03 -1.23
N ILE A 103 6.74 0.88 -1.54
CA ILE A 103 8.06 0.90 -0.91
C ILE A 103 7.93 1.19 0.58
N HIS A 104 7.11 2.17 0.93
CA HIS A 104 6.87 2.52 2.34
C HIS A 104 6.19 1.39 3.11
N TYR A 105 5.31 0.63 2.47
CA TYR A 105 4.60 -0.47 3.11
C TYR A 105 5.48 -1.68 3.37
N SER A 106 6.67 -1.76 2.73
CA SER A 106 7.63 -2.86 2.88
C SER A 106 6.95 -4.24 2.81
N PRO A 107 6.28 -4.58 1.69
CA PRO A 107 5.49 -5.80 1.61
C PRO A 107 6.35 -7.05 1.59
N ASP A 108 5.88 -8.11 2.23
CA ASP A 108 6.43 -9.46 2.11
C ASP A 108 6.01 -10.13 0.79
N THR A 109 4.82 -9.77 0.32
CA THR A 109 4.30 -10.21 -0.98
C THR A 109 3.70 -9.01 -1.72
N LEU A 110 4.07 -8.85 -2.98
CA LEU A 110 3.55 -7.84 -3.88
C LEU A 110 2.87 -8.49 -5.08
N ILE A 111 1.59 -8.21 -5.26
CA ILE A 111 0.83 -8.57 -6.46
C ILE A 111 0.75 -7.32 -7.33
N ILE A 112 1.22 -7.44 -8.56
CA ILE A 112 1.16 -6.37 -9.54
C ILE A 112 0.16 -6.78 -10.63
N ASN A 113 -1.02 -6.17 -10.61
CA ASN A 113 -1.97 -6.28 -11.70
C ASN A 113 -1.51 -5.36 -12.83
N ASN A 114 -1.87 -5.72 -14.06
CA ASN A 114 -1.60 -4.98 -15.28
C ASN A 114 -0.90 -3.61 -15.08
N LEU A 115 0.30 -3.49 -15.62
CA LEU A 115 1.05 -2.23 -15.68
C LEU A 115 0.89 -1.66 -17.08
N GLU A 116 0.34 -0.46 -17.18
CA GLU A 116 0.43 0.32 -18.40
C GLU A 116 1.84 0.89 -18.57
N PHE A 117 2.26 1.15 -19.80
CA PHE A 117 3.64 1.50 -20.17
C PHE A 117 4.18 2.78 -19.47
N ASP A 118 3.28 3.63 -18.97
CA ASP A 118 3.63 4.88 -18.26
C ASP A 118 4.13 4.67 -16.82
N HIS A 119 4.13 3.43 -16.31
CA HIS A 119 4.53 3.09 -14.95
C HIS A 119 5.82 2.27 -14.87
N ALA A 120 6.72 2.44 -15.85
CA ALA A 120 8.05 1.80 -15.86
C ALA A 120 8.87 2.14 -14.60
N ASP A 121 8.60 3.27 -13.95
CA ASP A 121 9.25 3.73 -12.71
C ASP A 121 9.09 2.73 -11.53
N ILE A 122 8.11 1.81 -11.60
CA ILE A 122 7.97 0.75 -10.59
C ILE A 122 9.20 -0.16 -10.59
N PHE A 123 9.78 -0.45 -11.75
CA PHE A 123 10.93 -1.35 -11.86
C PHE A 123 12.21 -0.69 -11.33
N ASP A 124 12.40 0.61 -11.54
CA ASP A 124 13.52 1.36 -10.99
C ASP A 124 13.44 1.39 -9.45
N ASN A 125 12.24 1.50 -8.91
CA ASN A 125 11.99 1.43 -7.47
C ASN A 125 12.12 0.02 -6.87
N LEU A 126 12.09 -1.02 -7.69
CA LEU A 126 12.28 -2.41 -7.25
C LEU A 126 13.78 -2.78 -7.08
N GLU A 127 14.72 -1.97 -7.54
CA GLU A 127 16.15 -2.15 -7.28
C GLU A 127 16.51 -1.88 -5.80
N ASP A 128 15.73 -1.05 -5.10
CA ASP A 128 15.88 -0.73 -3.67
C ASP A 128 15.10 -1.71 -2.74
N LYS A 129 14.83 -2.93 -3.19
CA LYS A 129 14.00 -3.92 -2.45
C LYS A 129 14.58 -4.35 -1.11
N PRO A 130 13.70 -4.68 -0.14
CA PRO A 130 14.06 -5.62 0.92
C PRO A 130 14.40 -7.00 0.31
N GLU A 131 15.43 -7.66 0.80
CA GLU A 131 16.02 -8.89 0.23
C GLU A 131 15.08 -10.10 0.13
N ASN A 132 13.84 -10.04 0.63
CA ASN A 132 12.93 -11.19 0.77
C ASN A 132 11.49 -10.96 0.30
N ILE A 133 11.26 -10.14 -0.73
CA ILE A 133 9.91 -9.93 -1.26
C ILE A 133 9.53 -10.97 -2.32
N THR A 134 8.34 -11.55 -2.22
CA THR A 134 7.75 -12.38 -3.28
C THR A 134 6.88 -11.51 -4.19
N ILE A 135 7.13 -11.55 -5.50
CA ILE A 135 6.40 -10.75 -6.49
C ILE A 135 5.60 -11.66 -7.41
N PHE A 136 4.31 -11.38 -7.55
CA PHE A 136 3.42 -11.97 -8.54
C PHE A 136 3.03 -10.89 -9.55
N THR A 137 3.21 -11.17 -10.84
CA THR A 137 2.82 -10.27 -11.92
C THR A 137 1.91 -11.00 -12.89
N SER A 138 0.86 -10.34 -13.37
CA SER A 138 0.13 -10.77 -14.56
C SER A 138 0.67 -9.97 -15.76
N PHE A 139 1.27 -10.65 -16.70
CA PHE A 139 1.58 -10.08 -18.01
C PHE A 139 0.47 -10.51 -18.97
N ASP A 140 -0.17 -9.53 -19.61
CA ASP A 140 -1.00 -9.75 -20.79
C ASP A 140 -0.14 -9.79 -22.05
#